data_48d860428b3196dd7d2a0a2bd5f0c8be
#
_entry.id   48d860428b3196dd7d2a0a2bd5f0c8be
#
_cell.length_a   1.000
_cell.length_b   1.000
_cell.length_c   1.000
_cell.angle_alpha   90.00
_cell.angle_beta   90.00
_cell.angle_gamma   90.00
#
_symmetry.space_group_name_H-M   'P 1'
#
loop_
_entity.id
_entity.type
_entity.pdbx_description
1 polymer ?
#
loop_
_entity_poly.entity_id
_entity_poly.type
_entity_poly.pdbx_seq_one_letter_code
_entity_poly.pdbx_strand_id
1 'polypeptide(L)'
;KLSFKSKKLNKKKLKIAVVGCGGRGTGAAVQALRADNNVELVTLADAFKDRLETSLNAIKDEFEGEMEINIKEKNKFVGFDAYKKAIDKSDVVILASPPGFRPAHFEYAINKNKHVFMEKPVATDAHGVRQVLNSARKAKEKNLNVVVGLQRRYQKSYLSAKKQIDRGIIGKIISAHVRWNSAGVWVKEREINQTEMEYQMRNWYYFNWLCGDHICEQHIHNLDVA
;
A
#
# COMPACT_ATOMS: atom_id res chain seq x y z
N LYS A 1 -30.32 41.27 -3.40
CA LYS A 1 -29.17 40.41 -2.96
C LYS A 1 -29.73 39.05 -2.61
N LEU A 2 -29.62 38.07 -3.49
CA LEU A 2 -29.93 36.67 -3.22
C LEU A 2 -28.77 36.07 -2.44
N SER A 3 -28.97 35.77 -1.17
CA SER A 3 -28.03 35.07 -0.30
C SER A 3 -28.15 33.57 -0.60
N PHE A 4 -27.23 33.03 -1.38
CA PHE A 4 -27.08 31.58 -1.48
C PHE A 4 -26.44 31.04 -0.20
N LYS A 5 -27.26 30.54 0.73
CA LYS A 5 -26.78 29.67 1.80
C LYS A 5 -26.29 28.37 1.15
N SER A 6 -24.99 28.22 1.02
CA SER A 6 -24.39 26.92 0.65
C SER A 6 -24.75 25.95 1.78
N LYS A 7 -25.66 25.00 1.53
CA LYS A 7 -25.81 23.81 2.38
C LYS A 7 -24.46 23.10 2.31
N LYS A 8 -23.68 23.12 3.41
CA LYS A 8 -22.60 22.14 3.63
C LYS A 8 -23.28 20.77 3.56
N LEU A 9 -23.16 20.11 2.41
CA LEU A 9 -23.44 18.69 2.31
C LEU A 9 -22.48 18.01 3.28
N ASN A 10 -22.99 17.42 4.33
CA ASN A 10 -22.24 16.54 5.23
C ASN A 10 -21.84 15.31 4.41
N LYS A 11 -20.76 15.41 3.63
CA LYS A 11 -20.22 14.27 2.89
C LYS A 11 -19.71 13.28 3.93
N LYS A 12 -20.30 12.08 3.94
CA LYS A 12 -19.86 10.96 4.75
C LYS A 12 -18.37 10.74 4.49
N LYS A 13 -17.54 10.72 5.53
CA LYS A 13 -16.11 10.45 5.41
C LYS A 13 -15.86 9.10 4.76
N LEU A 14 -14.87 9.02 3.88
CA LEU A 14 -14.40 7.77 3.31
C LEU A 14 -13.62 6.98 4.36
N LYS A 15 -14.01 5.73 4.55
CA LYS A 15 -13.42 4.82 5.53
C LYS A 15 -12.19 4.13 4.95
N ILE A 16 -11.04 4.32 5.59
CA ILE A 16 -9.78 3.71 5.19
C ILE A 16 -9.47 2.51 6.09
N ALA A 17 -9.06 1.41 5.46
CA ALA A 17 -8.42 0.27 6.10
C ALA A 17 -6.93 0.21 5.73
N VAL A 18 -6.09 -0.22 6.67
CA VAL A 18 -4.69 -0.59 6.38
C VAL A 18 -4.51 -2.08 6.62
N VAL A 19 -3.97 -2.76 5.64
CA VAL A 19 -3.57 -4.18 5.69
C VAL A 19 -2.07 -4.27 5.51
N GLY A 20 -1.37 -4.66 6.56
CA GLY A 20 0.09 -4.61 6.68
C GLY A 20 0.54 -3.36 7.43
N CYS A 21 0.78 -3.52 8.73
CA CYS A 21 1.09 -2.44 9.68
C CYS A 21 2.61 -2.28 9.90
N GLY A 22 3.42 -2.53 8.86
CA GLY A 22 4.84 -2.19 8.85
C GLY A 22 5.07 -0.69 8.61
N GLY A 23 6.34 -0.27 8.56
CA GLY A 23 6.69 1.15 8.35
C GLY A 23 6.04 1.76 7.10
N ARG A 24 5.94 0.99 6.00
CA ARG A 24 5.31 1.49 4.78
C ARG A 24 3.79 1.66 4.92
N GLY A 25 3.09 0.70 5.54
CA GLY A 25 1.66 0.80 5.82
C GLY A 25 1.32 1.95 6.75
N THR A 26 2.10 2.11 7.82
CA THR A 26 2.00 3.24 8.77
C THR A 26 2.15 4.59 8.05
N GLY A 27 3.23 4.75 7.27
CA GLY A 27 3.47 5.97 6.50
C GLY A 27 2.39 6.25 5.45
N ALA A 28 1.86 5.22 4.79
CA ALA A 28 0.77 5.37 3.83
C ALA A 28 -0.55 5.81 4.49
N ALA A 29 -0.84 5.30 5.70
CA ALA A 29 -1.97 5.75 6.50
C ALA A 29 -1.87 7.25 6.85
N VAL A 30 -0.71 7.67 7.34
CA VAL A 30 -0.44 9.09 7.65
C VAL A 30 -0.63 9.97 6.40
N GLN A 31 -0.04 9.56 5.28
CA GLN A 31 -0.15 10.31 4.02
C GLN A 31 -1.60 10.39 3.53
N ALA A 32 -2.37 9.33 3.65
CA ALA A 32 -3.78 9.31 3.26
C ALA A 32 -4.62 10.27 4.13
N LEU A 33 -4.39 10.27 5.45
CA LEU A 33 -5.07 11.16 6.38
C LEU A 33 -4.71 12.64 6.17
N ARG A 34 -3.47 12.94 5.76
CA ARG A 34 -3.03 14.30 5.42
C ARG A 34 -3.49 14.76 4.05
N ALA A 35 -3.82 13.84 3.14
CA ALA A 35 -4.18 14.18 1.75
C ALA A 35 -5.61 14.74 1.62
N ASP A 36 -6.54 14.32 2.48
CA ASP A 36 -7.93 14.75 2.44
C ASP A 36 -8.57 14.73 3.84
N ASN A 37 -9.21 15.83 4.23
CA ASN A 37 -9.93 15.93 5.49
C ASN A 37 -11.24 15.12 5.52
N ASN A 38 -11.68 14.60 4.38
CA ASN A 38 -12.90 13.80 4.24
C ASN A 38 -12.65 12.28 4.32
N VAL A 39 -11.57 11.88 4.98
CA VAL A 39 -11.21 10.48 5.21
C VAL A 39 -11.11 10.18 6.70
N GLU A 40 -11.29 8.92 7.07
CA GLU A 40 -11.08 8.43 8.44
C GLU A 40 -10.43 7.04 8.41
N LEU A 41 -9.45 6.83 9.27
CA LEU A 41 -8.85 5.52 9.47
C LEU A 41 -9.72 4.72 10.45
N VAL A 42 -10.39 3.68 9.95
CA VAL A 42 -11.38 2.94 10.74
C VAL A 42 -10.89 1.59 11.23
N THR A 43 -9.87 1.01 10.60
CA THR A 43 -9.41 -0.35 10.91
C THR A 43 -7.97 -0.58 10.48
N LEU A 44 -7.28 -1.42 11.25
CA LEU A 44 -5.94 -1.92 10.98
C LEU A 44 -5.95 -3.45 10.99
N ALA A 45 -5.15 -4.05 10.12
CA ALA A 45 -4.96 -5.49 10.04
C ALA A 45 -3.49 -5.84 9.80
N ASP A 46 -2.96 -6.78 10.57
CA ASP A 46 -1.63 -7.35 10.39
C ASP A 46 -1.61 -8.82 10.82
N ALA A 47 -0.64 -9.57 10.36
CA ALA A 47 -0.41 -10.93 10.86
C ALA A 47 0.03 -10.93 12.34
N PHE A 48 0.70 -9.85 12.78
CA PHE A 48 1.32 -9.72 14.10
C PHE A 48 0.70 -8.56 14.91
N LYS A 49 0.33 -8.85 16.16
CA LYS A 49 -0.27 -7.88 17.08
C LYS A 49 0.69 -6.73 17.40
N ASP A 50 1.95 -7.03 17.66
CA ASP A 50 2.98 -6.03 17.96
C ASP A 50 3.14 -5.00 16.82
N ARG A 51 3.10 -5.46 15.57
CA ARG A 51 3.15 -4.58 14.38
C ARG A 51 1.94 -3.65 14.31
N LEU A 52 0.76 -4.20 14.54
CA LEU A 52 -0.47 -3.43 14.55
C LEU A 52 -0.45 -2.33 15.62
N GLU A 53 -0.09 -2.69 16.86
CA GLU A 53 -0.07 -1.74 17.98
C GLU A 53 1.00 -0.67 17.79
N THR A 54 2.21 -1.05 17.36
CA THR A 54 3.28 -0.08 17.05
C THR A 54 2.84 0.91 15.96
N SER A 55 2.20 0.41 14.91
CA SER A 55 1.68 1.26 13.83
C SER A 55 0.61 2.22 14.33
N LEU A 56 -0.34 1.74 15.13
CA LEU A 56 -1.40 2.57 15.68
C LEU A 56 -0.85 3.69 16.55
N ASN A 57 0.11 3.38 17.43
CA ASN A 57 0.75 4.37 18.30
C ASN A 57 1.50 5.42 17.46
N ALA A 58 2.31 5.00 16.49
CA ALA A 58 3.02 5.91 15.62
C ALA A 58 2.08 6.83 14.81
N ILE A 59 0.91 6.33 14.36
CA ILE A 59 -0.08 7.16 13.69
C ILE A 59 -0.71 8.15 14.67
N LYS A 60 -1.01 7.74 15.92
CA LYS A 60 -1.55 8.65 16.93
C LYS A 60 -0.57 9.76 17.29
N ASP A 61 0.69 9.41 17.51
CA ASP A 61 1.76 10.36 17.84
C ASP A 61 1.95 11.40 16.72
N GLU A 62 1.85 10.98 15.44
CA GLU A 62 1.96 11.86 14.28
C GLU A 62 0.84 12.90 14.18
N PHE A 63 -0.34 12.60 14.74
CA PHE A 63 -1.50 13.49 14.74
C PHE A 63 -1.85 14.04 16.13
N GLU A 64 -0.94 13.94 17.11
CA GLU A 64 -1.14 14.48 18.44
C GLU A 64 -1.43 15.99 18.37
N GLY A 65 -2.51 16.41 19.02
CA GLY A 65 -2.96 17.81 19.00
C GLY A 65 -3.64 18.29 17.70
N GLU A 66 -3.62 17.50 16.62
CA GLU A 66 -4.22 17.86 15.33
C GLU A 66 -5.55 17.14 15.09
N MET A 67 -5.60 15.84 15.28
CA MET A 67 -6.74 14.99 14.97
C MET A 67 -6.77 13.74 15.85
N GLU A 68 -7.93 13.41 16.40
CA GLU A 68 -8.10 12.18 17.16
C GLU A 68 -8.13 10.95 16.24
N ILE A 69 -7.21 10.03 16.48
CA ILE A 69 -7.19 8.70 15.84
C ILE A 69 -7.78 7.68 16.79
N ASN A 70 -9.06 7.34 16.57
CA ASN A 70 -9.80 6.44 17.45
C ASN A 70 -10.23 5.15 16.74
N ILE A 71 -9.35 4.14 16.77
CA ILE A 71 -9.66 2.80 16.28
C ILE A 71 -10.09 1.93 17.46
N LYS A 72 -11.37 1.56 17.47
CA LYS A 72 -11.93 0.69 18.50
C LYS A 72 -11.29 -0.70 18.45
N GLU A 73 -11.16 -1.37 19.60
CA GLU A 73 -10.53 -2.70 19.71
C GLU A 73 -11.15 -3.72 18.74
N LYS A 74 -12.47 -3.73 18.59
CA LYS A 74 -13.19 -4.58 17.63
C LYS A 74 -12.88 -4.33 16.15
N ASN A 75 -12.08 -3.32 15.84
CA ASN A 75 -11.63 -2.95 14.48
C ASN A 75 -10.13 -3.14 14.29
N LYS A 76 -9.46 -3.78 15.24
CA LYS A 76 -8.09 -4.23 15.17
C LYS A 76 -8.09 -5.72 14.88
N PHE A 77 -7.50 -6.11 13.75
CA PHE A 77 -7.55 -7.52 13.32
C PHE A 77 -6.15 -8.09 13.20
N VAL A 78 -5.93 -9.24 13.82
CA VAL A 78 -4.65 -9.95 13.83
C VAL A 78 -4.80 -11.33 13.21
N GLY A 79 -3.76 -11.77 12.48
CA GLY A 79 -3.69 -13.07 11.83
C GLY A 79 -3.84 -13.03 10.33
N PHE A 80 -3.74 -14.19 9.68
CA PHE A 80 -3.73 -14.31 8.22
C PHE A 80 -5.05 -13.88 7.54
N ASP A 81 -6.19 -14.09 8.19
CA ASP A 81 -7.51 -13.69 7.67
C ASP A 81 -7.94 -12.28 8.11
N ALA A 82 -7.09 -11.57 8.84
CA ALA A 82 -7.36 -10.23 9.34
C ALA A 82 -7.73 -9.24 8.22
N TYR A 83 -7.09 -9.38 7.05
CA TYR A 83 -7.34 -8.53 5.89
C TYR A 83 -8.80 -8.56 5.44
N LYS A 84 -9.48 -9.72 5.49
CA LYS A 84 -10.89 -9.85 5.08
C LYS A 84 -11.78 -8.95 5.94
N LYS A 85 -11.60 -9.04 7.26
CA LYS A 85 -12.38 -8.26 8.23
C LYS A 85 -12.14 -6.75 8.11
N ALA A 86 -10.89 -6.36 7.82
CA ALA A 86 -10.53 -4.96 7.62
C ALA A 86 -11.13 -4.41 6.32
N ILE A 87 -10.98 -5.14 5.21
CA ILE A 87 -11.52 -4.75 3.91
C ILE A 87 -13.03 -4.60 3.96
N ASP A 88 -13.75 -5.52 4.62
CA ASP A 88 -15.21 -5.48 4.73
C ASP A 88 -15.72 -4.17 5.40
N LYS A 89 -14.93 -3.57 6.29
CA LYS A 89 -15.30 -2.35 7.04
C LYS A 89 -14.94 -1.03 6.37
N SER A 90 -14.24 -1.05 5.24
CA SER A 90 -13.70 0.14 4.58
C SER A 90 -14.40 0.47 3.26
N ASP A 91 -14.15 1.67 2.77
CA ASP A 91 -14.47 2.09 1.40
C ASP A 91 -13.21 2.07 0.52
N VAL A 92 -12.07 2.39 1.13
CA VAL A 92 -10.73 2.38 0.51
C VAL A 92 -9.80 1.51 1.36
N VAL A 93 -9.00 0.67 0.73
CA VAL A 93 -8.01 -0.14 1.43
C VAL A 93 -6.59 0.17 0.97
N ILE A 94 -5.70 0.31 1.94
CA ILE A 94 -4.25 0.39 1.73
C ILE A 94 -3.67 -1.01 1.95
N LEU A 95 -3.14 -1.62 0.89
CA LEU A 95 -2.50 -2.93 0.94
C LEU A 95 -0.98 -2.77 0.99
N ALA A 96 -0.39 -2.96 2.16
CA ALA A 96 1.04 -2.83 2.44
C ALA A 96 1.67 -4.08 3.09
N SER A 97 0.98 -5.21 3.03
CA SER A 97 1.53 -6.53 3.40
C SER A 97 2.66 -6.96 2.45
N PRO A 98 3.47 -7.96 2.79
CA PRO A 98 4.46 -8.51 1.86
C PRO A 98 3.84 -8.90 0.52
N PRO A 99 4.59 -8.74 -0.60
CA PRO A 99 4.04 -8.92 -1.96
C PRO A 99 3.39 -10.26 -2.24
N GLY A 100 3.88 -11.34 -1.61
CA GLY A 100 3.32 -12.69 -1.79
C GLY A 100 1.83 -12.80 -1.42
N PHE A 101 1.34 -11.97 -0.51
CA PHE A 101 -0.08 -11.94 -0.12
C PHE A 101 -0.93 -10.99 -0.95
N ARG A 102 -0.31 -10.08 -1.69
CA ARG A 102 -1.00 -8.98 -2.37
C ARG A 102 -2.02 -9.40 -3.39
N PRO A 103 -1.77 -10.42 -4.26
CA PRO A 103 -2.77 -10.86 -5.22
C PRO A 103 -4.09 -11.29 -4.57
N ALA A 104 -4.02 -12.08 -3.49
CA ALA A 104 -5.20 -12.55 -2.77
C ALA A 104 -5.94 -11.40 -2.06
N HIS A 105 -5.20 -10.49 -1.41
CA HIS A 105 -5.78 -9.33 -0.74
C HIS A 105 -6.44 -8.37 -1.73
N PHE A 106 -5.81 -8.14 -2.88
CA PHE A 106 -6.34 -7.29 -3.94
C PHE A 106 -7.61 -7.89 -4.57
N GLU A 107 -7.58 -9.18 -4.92
CA GLU A 107 -8.77 -9.84 -5.46
C GLU A 107 -9.95 -9.77 -4.49
N TYR A 108 -9.71 -10.00 -3.20
CA TYR A 108 -10.76 -9.89 -2.18
C TYR A 108 -11.33 -8.47 -2.12
N ALA A 109 -10.47 -7.45 -2.13
CA ALA A 109 -10.91 -6.05 -2.10
C ALA A 109 -11.79 -5.69 -3.31
N ILE A 110 -11.39 -6.12 -4.51
CA ILE A 110 -12.17 -5.88 -5.73
C ILE A 110 -13.51 -6.65 -5.72
N ASN A 111 -13.52 -7.88 -5.22
CA ASN A 111 -14.76 -8.64 -5.07
C ASN A 111 -15.73 -7.98 -4.07
N LYS A 112 -15.19 -7.26 -3.06
CA LYS A 112 -15.96 -6.46 -2.08
C LYS A 112 -16.25 -5.02 -2.52
N ASN A 113 -15.96 -4.68 -3.78
CA ASN A 113 -16.20 -3.36 -4.38
C ASN A 113 -15.47 -2.22 -3.64
N LYS A 114 -14.20 -2.44 -3.25
CA LYS A 114 -13.39 -1.44 -2.57
C LYS A 114 -12.43 -0.75 -3.53
N HIS A 115 -12.20 0.55 -3.31
CA HIS A 115 -11.08 1.25 -3.92
C HIS A 115 -9.79 0.81 -3.26
N VAL A 116 -8.69 0.75 -4.03
CA VAL A 116 -7.43 0.17 -3.54
C VAL A 116 -6.25 1.07 -3.83
N PHE A 117 -5.49 1.37 -2.81
CA PHE A 117 -4.08 1.72 -2.94
C PHE A 117 -3.26 0.50 -2.51
N MET A 118 -2.37 0.02 -3.36
CA MET A 118 -1.49 -1.09 -3.01
C MET A 118 -0.03 -0.77 -3.26
N GLU A 119 0.85 -1.23 -2.38
CA GLU A 119 2.28 -1.08 -2.56
C GLU A 119 2.81 -1.97 -3.68
N LYS A 120 3.94 -1.56 -4.23
CA LYS A 120 4.74 -2.36 -5.14
C LYS A 120 5.56 -3.43 -4.36
N PRO A 121 6.00 -4.52 -4.98
CA PRO A 121 5.49 -5.11 -6.22
C PRO A 121 4.09 -5.70 -6.03
N VAL A 122 3.38 -5.89 -7.12
CA VAL A 122 1.98 -6.35 -7.06
C VAL A 122 1.85 -7.86 -6.85
N ALA A 123 2.90 -8.62 -7.10
CA ALA A 123 2.99 -10.07 -6.94
C ALA A 123 4.46 -10.51 -6.90
N THR A 124 4.71 -11.77 -6.57
CA THR A 124 6.06 -12.38 -6.51
C THR A 124 6.32 -13.39 -7.62
N ASP A 125 5.28 -13.78 -8.35
CA ASP A 125 5.35 -14.82 -9.39
C ASP A 125 4.36 -14.57 -10.53
N ALA A 126 4.47 -15.36 -11.60
CA ALA A 126 3.62 -15.24 -12.79
C ALA A 126 2.14 -15.58 -12.51
N HIS A 127 1.85 -16.47 -11.57
CA HIS A 127 0.48 -16.79 -11.18
C HIS A 127 -0.19 -15.58 -10.52
N GLY A 128 0.48 -15.00 -9.53
CA GLY A 128 0.01 -13.80 -8.84
C GLY A 128 -0.15 -12.61 -9.78
N VAL A 129 0.77 -12.41 -10.73
CA VAL A 129 0.63 -11.36 -11.76
C VAL A 129 -0.66 -11.57 -12.58
N ARG A 130 -0.95 -12.79 -13.03
CA ARG A 130 -2.20 -13.07 -13.76
C ARG A 130 -3.44 -12.82 -12.91
N GLN A 131 -3.41 -13.20 -11.63
CA GLN A 131 -4.50 -12.93 -10.67
C GLN A 131 -4.74 -11.42 -10.50
N VAL A 132 -3.67 -10.63 -10.37
CA VAL A 132 -3.74 -9.17 -10.28
C VAL A 132 -4.32 -8.56 -11.56
N LEU A 133 -3.85 -8.99 -12.74
CA LEU A 133 -4.37 -8.52 -14.02
C LEU A 133 -5.87 -8.81 -14.19
N ASN A 134 -6.32 -10.00 -13.79
CA ASN A 134 -7.74 -10.35 -13.82
C ASN A 134 -8.57 -9.48 -12.87
N SER A 135 -8.06 -9.27 -11.66
CA SER A 135 -8.71 -8.40 -10.67
C SER A 135 -8.74 -6.94 -11.12
N ALA A 136 -7.70 -6.47 -11.81
CA ALA A 136 -7.65 -5.12 -12.37
C ALA A 136 -8.71 -4.90 -13.48
N ARG A 137 -8.96 -5.91 -14.34
CA ARG A 137 -10.05 -5.86 -15.33
C ARG A 137 -11.41 -5.74 -14.63
N LYS A 138 -11.67 -6.60 -13.63
CA LYS A 138 -12.90 -6.52 -12.80
C LYS A 138 -13.05 -5.16 -12.12
N ALA A 139 -11.96 -4.58 -11.62
CA ALA A 139 -11.97 -3.26 -11.00
C ALA A 139 -12.41 -2.17 -11.99
N LYS A 140 -11.91 -2.23 -13.23
CA LYS A 140 -12.28 -1.31 -14.30
C LYS A 140 -13.77 -1.45 -14.65
N GLU A 141 -14.29 -2.66 -14.79
CA GLU A 141 -15.71 -2.93 -15.04
C GLU A 141 -16.63 -2.39 -13.93
N LYS A 142 -16.14 -2.42 -12.69
CA LYS A 142 -16.85 -1.93 -11.51
C LYS A 142 -16.62 -0.43 -11.23
N ASN A 143 -15.88 0.28 -12.07
CA ASN A 143 -15.48 1.69 -11.84
C ASN A 143 -14.77 1.92 -10.51
N LEU A 144 -13.93 0.98 -10.07
CA LEU A 144 -13.13 1.10 -8.87
C LEU A 144 -11.78 1.75 -9.18
N ASN A 145 -11.35 2.65 -8.32
CA ASN A 145 -10.03 3.27 -8.41
C ASN A 145 -8.99 2.32 -7.81
N VAL A 146 -7.93 2.06 -8.57
CA VAL A 146 -6.78 1.26 -8.15
C VAL A 146 -5.50 2.03 -8.46
N VAL A 147 -4.65 2.20 -7.44
CA VAL A 147 -3.36 2.88 -7.56
C VAL A 147 -2.27 1.98 -6.98
N VAL A 148 -1.16 1.89 -7.69
CA VAL A 148 0.04 1.15 -7.23
C VAL A 148 1.11 2.14 -6.76
N GLY A 149 1.78 1.84 -5.66
CA GLY A 149 2.80 2.66 -5.02
C GLY A 149 4.12 2.79 -5.79
N LEU A 150 4.07 2.99 -7.10
CA LEU A 150 5.22 3.31 -7.94
C LEU A 150 5.48 4.82 -7.87
N GLN A 151 6.06 5.27 -6.76
CA GLN A 151 6.15 6.67 -6.37
C GLN A 151 6.85 7.57 -7.41
N ARG A 152 7.78 7.05 -8.22
CA ARG A 152 8.50 7.84 -9.23
C ARG A 152 7.57 8.38 -10.31
N ARG A 153 6.46 7.70 -10.58
CA ARG A 153 5.41 8.19 -11.50
C ARG A 153 4.72 9.46 -11.04
N TYR A 154 4.86 9.81 -9.76
CA TYR A 154 4.24 10.99 -9.13
C TYR A 154 5.29 12.01 -8.65
N GLN A 155 6.57 11.67 -8.70
CA GLN A 155 7.65 12.52 -8.21
C GLN A 155 7.96 13.64 -9.19
N LYS A 156 7.91 14.89 -8.73
CA LYS A 156 8.06 16.09 -9.57
C LYS A 156 9.34 16.08 -10.43
N SER A 157 10.48 15.62 -9.89
CA SER A 157 11.75 15.53 -10.63
C SER A 157 11.66 14.56 -11.81
N TYR A 158 11.07 13.37 -11.61
CA TYR A 158 10.88 12.39 -12.69
C TYR A 158 9.89 12.87 -13.74
N LEU A 159 8.78 13.48 -13.32
CA LEU A 159 7.80 14.08 -14.25
C LEU A 159 8.42 15.21 -15.08
N SER A 160 9.26 16.04 -14.45
CA SER A 160 9.97 17.11 -15.15
C SER A 160 10.99 16.56 -16.16
N ALA A 161 11.79 15.57 -15.76
CA ALA A 161 12.74 14.90 -16.65
C ALA A 161 12.03 14.24 -17.84
N LYS A 162 10.96 13.48 -17.57
CA LYS A 162 10.15 12.86 -18.63
C LYS A 162 9.62 13.89 -19.62
N LYS A 163 9.10 15.01 -19.13
CA LYS A 163 8.62 16.10 -20.02
C LYS A 163 9.70 16.64 -20.95
N GLN A 164 10.95 16.72 -20.51
CA GLN A 164 12.07 17.14 -21.37
C GLN A 164 12.42 16.08 -22.40
N ILE A 165 12.44 14.80 -22.01
CA ILE A 165 12.67 13.67 -22.91
C ILE A 165 11.57 13.64 -23.99
N ASP A 166 10.30 13.77 -23.62
CA ASP A 166 9.16 13.79 -24.55
C ASP A 166 9.23 14.96 -25.54
N ARG A 167 9.89 16.07 -25.16
CA ARG A 167 10.17 17.21 -26.05
C ARG A 167 11.34 16.97 -27.01
N GLY A 168 11.98 15.81 -26.91
CA GLY A 168 13.05 15.43 -27.81
C GLY A 168 14.44 15.99 -27.46
N ILE A 169 14.67 16.47 -26.21
CA ILE A 169 15.94 17.09 -25.81
C ILE A 169 17.16 16.15 -25.98
N ILE A 170 16.94 14.83 -25.86
CA ILE A 170 17.98 13.80 -26.07
C ILE A 170 17.79 13.05 -27.39
N GLY A 171 16.87 13.49 -28.26
CA GLY A 171 16.53 12.81 -29.50
C GLY A 171 15.84 11.45 -29.26
N LYS A 172 16.01 10.53 -30.24
CA LYS A 172 15.45 9.19 -30.16
C LYS A 172 16.20 8.33 -29.13
N ILE A 173 15.48 7.76 -28.19
CA ILE A 173 16.04 6.79 -27.24
C ILE A 173 16.41 5.52 -28.01
N ILE A 174 17.66 5.13 -27.97
CA ILE A 174 18.20 3.92 -28.63
C ILE A 174 18.35 2.78 -27.61
N SER A 175 18.76 3.10 -26.38
CA SER A 175 18.92 2.12 -25.30
C SER A 175 18.73 2.80 -23.94
N ALA A 176 18.39 2.01 -22.94
CA ALA A 176 18.33 2.45 -21.55
C ALA A 176 19.09 1.45 -20.65
N HIS A 177 19.81 1.99 -19.68
CA HIS A 177 20.54 1.20 -18.69
C HIS A 177 20.07 1.61 -17.30
N VAL A 178 19.50 0.68 -16.56
CA VAL A 178 19.05 0.93 -15.20
C VAL A 178 19.70 -0.03 -14.22
N ARG A 179 20.08 0.46 -13.04
CA ARG A 179 20.78 -0.30 -12.02
C ARG A 179 20.24 0.01 -10.65
N TRP A 180 20.16 -1.00 -9.82
CA TRP A 180 19.88 -0.84 -8.39
C TRP A 180 20.99 -1.51 -7.60
N ASN A 181 21.97 -0.73 -7.19
CA ASN A 181 23.10 -1.21 -6.40
C ASN A 181 22.88 -0.75 -4.96
N SER A 182 22.64 -1.68 -4.06
CA SER A 182 22.49 -1.40 -2.64
C SER A 182 23.07 -2.53 -1.79
N ALA A 183 23.41 -2.23 -0.56
CA ALA A 183 23.67 -3.23 0.46
C ALA A 183 22.38 -3.98 0.82
N GLY A 184 22.51 -5.03 1.64
CA GLY A 184 21.36 -5.74 2.20
C GLY A 184 20.46 -4.82 3.03
N VAL A 185 19.31 -5.32 3.37
CA VAL A 185 18.34 -4.65 4.24
C VAL A 185 18.43 -5.23 5.67
N TRP A 186 17.54 -4.76 6.54
CA TRP A 186 17.44 -5.25 7.91
C TRP A 186 17.29 -6.77 7.99
N VAL A 187 17.89 -7.39 8.98
CA VAL A 187 17.69 -8.77 9.40
C VAL A 187 17.13 -8.78 10.81
N LYS A 188 16.13 -9.63 11.06
CA LYS A 188 15.64 -9.93 12.40
C LYS A 188 16.22 -11.24 12.85
N GLU A 189 16.91 -11.25 13.97
CA GLU A 189 17.39 -12.48 14.56
C GLU A 189 16.22 -13.39 14.96
N ARG A 190 16.47 -14.70 14.93
CA ARG A 190 15.47 -15.67 15.34
C ARG A 190 15.29 -15.66 16.85
N GLU A 191 14.07 -15.50 17.29
CA GLU A 191 13.71 -15.56 18.70
C GLU A 191 13.51 -17.00 19.16
N ILE A 192 13.74 -17.26 20.46
CA ILE A 192 13.45 -18.57 21.07
C ILE A 192 11.94 -18.83 20.95
N ASN A 193 11.57 -20.03 20.55
CA ASN A 193 10.19 -20.47 20.30
C ASN A 193 9.48 -19.85 19.10
N GLN A 194 10.17 -19.09 18.27
CA GLN A 194 9.62 -18.56 17.03
C GLN A 194 9.47 -19.69 16.00
N THR A 195 8.27 -19.84 15.45
CA THR A 195 8.03 -20.78 14.35
C THR A 195 8.77 -20.36 13.08
N GLU A 196 9.03 -21.33 12.18
CA GLU A 196 9.66 -21.02 10.89
C GLU A 196 8.85 -20.01 10.08
N MET A 197 7.54 -20.13 10.08
CA MET A 197 6.64 -19.19 9.38
C MET A 197 6.75 -17.77 9.95
N GLU A 198 6.76 -17.61 11.27
CA GLU A 198 6.94 -16.30 11.91
C GLU A 198 8.29 -15.68 11.59
N TYR A 199 9.37 -16.47 11.64
CA TYR A 199 10.70 -16.03 11.29
C TYR A 199 10.76 -15.54 9.84
N GLN A 200 10.25 -16.32 8.89
CA GLN A 200 10.21 -15.92 7.49
C GLN A 200 9.37 -14.67 7.28
N MET A 201 8.21 -14.57 7.88
CA MET A 201 7.36 -13.38 7.75
C MET A 201 7.97 -12.13 8.39
N ARG A 202 8.70 -12.24 9.50
CA ARG A 202 9.42 -11.12 10.12
C ARG A 202 10.65 -10.70 9.31
N ASN A 203 11.22 -11.62 8.49
CA ASN A 203 12.31 -11.41 7.55
C ASN A 203 11.84 -11.53 6.07
N TRP A 204 10.61 -11.17 5.79
CA TRP A 204 9.95 -11.40 4.50
C TRP A 204 10.78 -10.98 3.28
N TYR A 205 11.65 -10.02 3.46
CA TYR A 205 12.51 -9.49 2.39
C TYR A 205 13.55 -10.51 1.88
N TYR A 206 13.89 -11.53 2.67
CA TYR A 206 14.86 -12.57 2.35
C TYR A 206 14.24 -13.87 1.84
N PHE A 207 12.92 -13.92 1.71
CA PHE A 207 12.19 -15.11 1.28
C PHE A 207 11.42 -14.83 -0.01
N ASN A 208 11.86 -15.47 -1.11
CA ASN A 208 11.36 -15.19 -2.47
C ASN A 208 9.84 -15.33 -2.61
N TRP A 209 9.23 -16.27 -1.90
CA TRP A 209 7.78 -16.44 -1.93
C TRP A 209 7.02 -15.25 -1.31
N LEU A 210 7.67 -14.46 -0.47
CA LEU A 210 7.12 -13.25 0.15
C LEU A 210 7.47 -11.98 -0.60
N CYS A 211 8.71 -11.84 -1.12
CA CYS A 211 9.22 -10.59 -1.70
C CYS A 211 9.38 -10.62 -3.23
N GLY A 212 9.58 -11.82 -3.84
CA GLY A 212 9.88 -11.94 -5.26
C GLY A 212 11.33 -11.62 -5.63
N ASP A 213 12.23 -11.54 -4.64
CA ASP A 213 13.65 -11.20 -4.76
C ASP A 213 13.93 -9.77 -5.21
N HIS A 214 15.20 -9.41 -5.29
CA HIS A 214 15.75 -8.07 -5.52
C HIS A 214 15.19 -7.38 -6.78
N ILE A 215 15.09 -8.09 -7.89
CA ILE A 215 14.59 -7.50 -9.14
C ILE A 215 13.13 -7.07 -8.97
N CYS A 216 12.32 -7.91 -8.36
CA CYS A 216 10.91 -7.67 -8.14
C CYS A 216 10.68 -6.59 -7.08
N GLU A 217 11.40 -6.66 -5.94
CA GLU A 217 11.13 -5.80 -4.78
C GLU A 217 11.79 -4.41 -4.89
N GLN A 218 13.02 -4.33 -5.41
CA GLN A 218 13.78 -3.07 -5.45
C GLN A 218 13.98 -2.55 -6.87
N HIS A 219 14.50 -3.37 -7.75
CA HIS A 219 14.86 -2.94 -9.10
C HIS A 219 13.64 -2.52 -9.93
N ILE A 220 12.44 -3.00 -9.56
CA ILE A 220 11.16 -2.58 -10.16
C ILE A 220 11.02 -1.06 -10.28
N HIS A 221 11.55 -0.29 -9.31
CA HIS A 221 11.52 1.16 -9.37
C HIS A 221 12.28 1.74 -10.56
N ASN A 222 13.40 1.16 -10.92
CA ASN A 222 14.22 1.62 -12.02
C ASN A 222 13.71 1.07 -13.36
N LEU A 223 13.20 -0.17 -13.35
CA LEU A 223 12.52 -0.76 -14.52
C LEU A 223 11.25 0.04 -14.88
N ASP A 224 10.50 0.49 -13.87
CA ASP A 224 9.30 1.32 -14.06
C ASP A 224 9.62 2.70 -14.66
N VAL A 225 10.80 3.24 -14.40
CA VAL A 225 11.25 4.51 -14.99
C VAL A 225 11.62 4.36 -16.46
N ALA A 226 12.29 3.26 -16.84
CA ALA A 226 12.72 3.00 -18.21
C ALA A 226 11.56 2.62 -19.13
#